data_f8026a07a85941c886645fb0564ec88c
#
_entry.id   f8026a07a85941c886645fb0564ec88c
#
_cell.length_a   1.000
_cell.length_b   1.000
_cell.length_c   1.000
_cell.angle_alpha   90.00
_cell.angle_beta   90.00
_cell.angle_gamma   90.00
#
_symmetry.space_group_name_H-M   'P 1'
#
loop_
_entity.id
_entity.type
_entity.pdbx_description
1 polymer ?
#
loop_
_entity_poly.entity_id
_entity_poly.type
_entity_poly.pdbx_seq_one_letter_code
_entity_poly.pdbx_strand_id
1 'polypeptide(L)'
;MKKIINSILAFVTLFSVTSCDLDMDPETAIRPEDAYTMEYCEGVRGYVYVDLKALLSGGFYSIPDLYVDVLNVCIGSGNQGIYPFNWRLHPTDQDVTSFWSSYYTTMMHINYAIRHMDAAYEYLTPDEQKKVDVYKGEMYFFRAYVMHRAALLFCEDYDPDKAADQLGLPYPKEWEPEAKLARGTLAKLYENVEADLVEAEKTVTAQGTPTDQIYLTKDAITAFRAELALHLHQYTEASQYAQSLYGTYPLVTTAEGLERMWREDTSTENILQLEVLRTTMTTVNSFGSYLNSSWKPNLGEYFYAPTYIPEQHIVKLFKDADFRTDIFLVKNANVTISGNKGVGVLIGKFRGNKNFQTNTTTLVYRNRPKMFRISQMYLVDAEAQYRLDPAKGLDPLNQLRTARGLTALTADDVKDDVTLLDGTKISGLFNAIQEERGREMLAEGTRLYDLKRWGQGFRRNVNTSLTPLVDNVSYLQTMKQTAGSPKFVWPIPNSELTQNPNFGSQNQGYL
;
A
#
# COMPACT_ATOMS: atom_id res chain seq x y z
N MET A 1 -42.63 -68.03 -25.29
CA MET A 1 -41.28 -67.42 -25.16
C MET A 1 -40.83 -66.58 -26.37
N LYS A 2 -41.04 -67.06 -27.64
CA LYS A 2 -40.61 -66.22 -28.82
C LYS A 2 -41.34 -64.87 -28.99
N LYS A 3 -42.57 -64.73 -28.54
CA LYS A 3 -43.29 -63.45 -28.63
C LYS A 3 -42.88 -62.40 -27.58
N ILE A 4 -42.35 -62.82 -26.45
CA ILE A 4 -41.86 -61.90 -25.39
C ILE A 4 -40.46 -61.38 -25.74
N ILE A 5 -39.63 -62.22 -26.40
CA ILE A 5 -38.28 -61.80 -26.84
C ILE A 5 -38.37 -60.73 -27.95
N ASN A 6 -39.29 -60.85 -28.88
CA ASN A 6 -39.49 -59.84 -29.94
C ASN A 6 -40.03 -58.46 -29.41
N SER A 7 -40.82 -58.49 -28.33
CA SER A 7 -41.31 -57.24 -27.70
C SER A 7 -40.21 -56.55 -26.88
N ILE A 8 -39.30 -57.27 -26.31
CA ILE A 8 -38.16 -56.70 -25.58
C ILE A 8 -37.12 -56.14 -26.57
N LEU A 9 -36.90 -56.80 -27.72
CA LEU A 9 -35.99 -56.28 -28.76
C LEU A 9 -36.51 -55.01 -29.44
N ALA A 10 -37.85 -54.90 -29.62
CA ALA A 10 -38.49 -53.70 -30.17
C ALA A 10 -38.49 -52.51 -29.18
N PHE A 11 -38.47 -52.78 -27.87
CA PHE A 11 -38.41 -51.72 -26.84
C PHE A 11 -36.98 -51.19 -26.64
N VAL A 12 -35.93 -52.02 -26.88
CA VAL A 12 -34.52 -51.61 -26.80
C VAL A 12 -34.11 -50.80 -28.03
N THR A 13 -34.71 -51.03 -29.20
CA THR A 13 -34.40 -50.24 -30.42
C THR A 13 -35.16 -48.92 -30.51
N LEU A 14 -36.13 -48.63 -29.65
CA LEU A 14 -36.82 -47.33 -29.62
C LEU A 14 -36.16 -46.30 -28.64
N PHE A 15 -35.21 -46.72 -27.82
CA PHE A 15 -34.46 -45.86 -26.90
C PHE A 15 -33.08 -45.40 -27.42
N SER A 16 -32.70 -45.76 -28.65
CA SER A 16 -31.38 -45.49 -29.20
C SER A 16 -31.32 -44.32 -30.19
N VAL A 17 -32.34 -43.42 -30.25
CA VAL A 17 -32.34 -42.26 -31.14
C VAL A 17 -32.81 -40.96 -30.46
N THR A 18 -32.69 -40.85 -29.15
CA THR A 18 -32.56 -39.53 -28.54
C THR A 18 -31.08 -39.35 -28.15
N SER A 19 -30.28 -39.00 -29.14
CA SER A 19 -29.05 -38.28 -28.87
C SER A 19 -29.50 -37.01 -28.15
N CYS A 20 -29.36 -37.00 -26.84
CA CYS A 20 -29.30 -35.72 -26.14
C CYS A 20 -28.17 -34.95 -26.81
N ASP A 21 -28.53 -33.81 -27.37
CA ASP A 21 -27.59 -32.79 -27.78
C ASP A 21 -26.82 -32.40 -26.49
N LEU A 22 -25.61 -32.99 -26.32
CA LEU A 22 -24.74 -32.75 -25.17
C LEU A 22 -23.94 -31.45 -25.36
N ASP A 23 -24.25 -30.68 -26.39
CA ASP A 23 -23.75 -29.31 -26.63
C ASP A 23 -24.65 -28.25 -25.94
N MET A 24 -25.12 -28.55 -24.74
CA MET A 24 -25.62 -27.49 -23.88
C MET A 24 -24.40 -26.90 -23.17
N ASP A 25 -23.90 -25.78 -23.70
CA ASP A 25 -23.03 -24.91 -22.95
C ASP A 25 -23.69 -24.62 -21.59
N PRO A 26 -23.02 -24.79 -20.46
CA PRO A 26 -23.57 -24.36 -19.17
C PRO A 26 -24.02 -22.91 -19.30
N GLU A 27 -25.26 -22.57 -18.92
CA GLU A 27 -25.78 -21.21 -18.99
C GLU A 27 -24.89 -20.17 -18.27
N THR A 28 -23.90 -20.63 -17.51
CA THR A 28 -22.91 -19.83 -16.78
C THR A 28 -21.51 -19.85 -17.40
N ALA A 29 -21.27 -20.62 -18.47
CA ALA A 29 -19.98 -20.62 -19.16
C ALA A 29 -19.91 -19.42 -20.13
N ILE A 30 -18.92 -18.59 -19.95
CA ILE A 30 -18.60 -17.53 -20.92
C ILE A 30 -18.13 -18.21 -22.21
N ARG A 31 -18.83 -18.00 -23.31
CA ARG A 31 -18.41 -18.52 -24.61
C ARG A 31 -17.13 -17.82 -25.07
N PRO A 32 -16.26 -18.49 -25.84
CA PRO A 32 -15.03 -17.86 -26.34
C PRO A 32 -15.28 -16.51 -27.04
N GLU A 33 -16.34 -16.40 -27.87
CA GLU A 33 -16.71 -15.18 -28.55
C GLU A 33 -17.17 -14.06 -27.61
N ASP A 34 -17.77 -14.38 -26.46
CA ASP A 34 -18.20 -13.43 -25.44
C ASP A 34 -17.02 -12.97 -24.57
N ALA A 35 -15.97 -13.78 -24.48
CA ALA A 35 -14.78 -13.47 -23.71
C ALA A 35 -13.82 -12.49 -24.43
N TYR A 36 -13.85 -12.44 -25.78
CA TYR A 36 -12.96 -11.57 -26.57
C TYR A 36 -13.61 -10.25 -26.96
N THR A 37 -14.24 -9.60 -25.98
CA THR A 37 -14.92 -8.32 -26.16
C THR A 37 -14.21 -7.20 -25.40
N MET A 38 -14.47 -5.94 -25.81
CA MET A 38 -13.98 -4.77 -25.11
C MET A 38 -14.52 -4.71 -23.66
N GLU A 39 -15.79 -5.08 -23.45
CA GLU A 39 -16.42 -5.11 -22.13
C GLU A 39 -15.67 -6.05 -21.16
N TYR A 40 -15.26 -7.22 -21.66
CA TYR A 40 -14.48 -8.15 -20.82
C TYR A 40 -13.08 -7.61 -20.55
N CYS A 41 -12.42 -6.96 -21.52
CA CYS A 41 -11.13 -6.28 -21.30
C CYS A 41 -11.25 -5.19 -20.22
N GLU A 42 -12.34 -4.39 -20.24
CA GLU A 42 -12.64 -3.41 -19.18
C GLU A 42 -12.91 -4.09 -17.83
N GLY A 43 -13.58 -5.24 -17.83
CA GLY A 43 -13.86 -6.03 -16.65
C GLY A 43 -12.59 -6.54 -15.96
N VAL A 44 -11.67 -7.18 -16.69
CA VAL A 44 -10.40 -7.68 -16.13
C VAL A 44 -9.49 -6.53 -15.68
N ARG A 45 -9.46 -5.41 -16.41
CA ARG A 45 -8.80 -4.18 -15.96
C ARG A 45 -9.37 -3.70 -14.62
N GLY A 46 -10.69 -3.58 -14.52
CA GLY A 46 -11.38 -3.14 -13.31
C GLY A 46 -11.09 -4.05 -12.11
N TYR A 47 -10.98 -5.35 -12.34
CA TYR A 47 -10.65 -6.32 -11.30
C TYR A 47 -9.25 -6.08 -10.69
N VAL A 48 -8.25 -5.78 -11.52
CA VAL A 48 -6.90 -5.42 -11.05
C VAL A 48 -6.93 -4.15 -10.20
N TYR A 49 -7.73 -3.13 -10.58
CA TYR A 49 -7.92 -1.95 -9.74
C TYR A 49 -8.56 -2.25 -8.38
N VAL A 50 -9.41 -3.28 -8.28
CA VAL A 50 -9.95 -3.76 -6.99
C VAL A 50 -8.85 -4.34 -6.11
N ASP A 51 -7.99 -5.18 -6.66
CA ASP A 51 -6.84 -5.75 -5.92
C ASP A 51 -5.92 -4.65 -5.40
N LEU A 52 -5.57 -3.68 -6.25
CA LEU A 52 -4.72 -2.55 -5.86
C LEU A 52 -5.33 -1.73 -4.71
N LYS A 53 -6.64 -1.53 -4.71
CA LYS A 53 -7.32 -0.87 -3.57
C LYS A 53 -7.12 -1.63 -2.27
N ALA A 54 -7.16 -2.95 -2.32
CA ALA A 54 -6.91 -3.79 -1.14
C ALA A 54 -5.46 -3.64 -0.65
N LEU A 55 -4.47 -3.64 -1.56
CA LEU A 55 -3.05 -3.45 -1.24
C LEU A 55 -2.71 -2.04 -0.70
N LEU A 56 -3.59 -1.06 -0.88
CA LEU A 56 -3.41 0.33 -0.45
C LEU A 56 -4.34 0.72 0.70
N SER A 57 -4.73 -0.24 1.54
CA SER A 57 -5.66 0.01 2.65
C SER A 57 -5.51 -1.00 3.78
N GLY A 58 -6.15 -0.74 4.91
CA GLY A 58 -6.27 -1.68 6.03
C GLY A 58 -4.93 -2.17 6.56
N GLY A 59 -4.76 -3.50 6.61
CA GLY A 59 -3.56 -4.16 7.14
C GLY A 59 -2.28 -3.80 6.39
N PHE A 60 -2.37 -3.54 5.08
CA PHE A 60 -1.19 -3.15 4.27
C PHE A 60 -0.59 -1.80 4.68
N TYR A 61 -1.36 -0.95 5.35
CA TYR A 61 -0.86 0.28 5.97
C TYR A 61 -0.50 0.08 7.45
N SER A 62 -1.39 -0.54 8.22
CA SER A 62 -1.21 -0.61 9.66
C SER A 62 -0.13 -1.59 10.11
N ILE A 63 0.04 -2.74 9.46
CA ILE A 63 0.98 -3.77 9.91
C ILE A 63 2.46 -3.37 9.73
N PRO A 64 2.90 -2.80 8.59
CA PRO A 64 4.27 -2.28 8.48
C PRO A 64 4.58 -1.17 9.50
N ASP A 65 3.64 -0.26 9.78
CA ASP A 65 3.80 0.79 10.78
C ASP A 65 3.77 0.24 12.21
N LEU A 66 3.00 -0.82 12.44
CA LEU A 66 2.96 -1.53 13.72
C LEU A 66 4.25 -2.31 13.98
N TYR A 67 4.89 -2.81 12.93
CA TYR A 67 6.16 -3.55 13.02
C TYR A 67 7.31 -2.67 13.51
N VAL A 68 7.21 -1.36 13.33
CA VAL A 68 8.21 -0.38 13.75
C VAL A 68 7.66 0.57 14.84
N ASP A 69 8.12 1.80 14.89
CA ASP A 69 7.92 2.78 15.97
C ASP A 69 6.75 3.75 15.74
N VAL A 70 5.72 3.38 14.95
CA VAL A 70 4.59 4.28 14.69
C VAL A 70 3.38 4.00 15.58
N LEU A 71 3.08 2.71 15.83
CA LEU A 71 1.85 2.26 16.46
C LEU A 71 2.10 1.37 17.68
N ASN A 72 1.25 1.51 18.71
CA ASN A 72 1.11 0.54 19.78
C ASN A 72 -0.17 -0.28 19.60
N VAL A 73 -0.14 -1.57 19.98
CA VAL A 73 -1.33 -2.42 20.04
C VAL A 73 -2.08 -2.16 21.35
N CYS A 74 -3.40 -2.06 21.28
CA CYS A 74 -4.24 -1.96 22.45
C CYS A 74 -4.55 -3.35 23.04
N ILE A 75 -4.77 -3.39 24.36
CA ILE A 75 -5.34 -4.56 25.06
C ILE A 75 -6.66 -4.96 24.39
N GLY A 76 -6.97 -6.26 24.38
CA GLY A 76 -8.22 -6.75 23.78
C GLY A 76 -8.27 -6.68 22.24
N SER A 77 -7.13 -6.51 21.57
CA SER A 77 -7.01 -6.52 20.10
C SER A 77 -7.40 -7.86 19.46
N GLY A 78 -7.63 -8.92 20.23
CA GLY A 78 -7.89 -10.27 19.72
C GLY A 78 -6.68 -10.89 19.02
N ASN A 79 -5.48 -10.54 19.43
CA ASN A 79 -4.19 -10.91 18.86
C ASN A 79 -3.91 -10.31 17.46
N GLN A 80 -4.72 -9.37 16.96
CA GLN A 80 -4.46 -8.71 15.69
C GLN A 80 -3.14 -7.93 15.74
N GLY A 81 -2.22 -8.28 14.86
CA GLY A 81 -0.91 -7.63 14.73
C GLY A 81 0.06 -7.83 15.90
N ILE A 82 -0.25 -8.73 16.86
CA ILE A 82 0.59 -8.90 18.05
C ILE A 82 1.98 -9.48 17.73
N TYR A 83 2.08 -10.38 16.75
CA TYR A 83 3.37 -10.96 16.33
C TYR A 83 4.26 -9.94 15.62
N PRO A 84 3.77 -9.18 14.61
CA PRO A 84 4.52 -8.04 14.06
C PRO A 84 4.95 -7.05 15.14
N PHE A 85 4.03 -6.64 16.01
CA PHE A 85 4.29 -5.66 17.06
C PHE A 85 5.41 -6.08 18.02
N ASN A 86 5.48 -7.36 18.37
CA ASN A 86 6.51 -7.90 19.27
C ASN A 86 7.77 -8.39 18.55
N TRP A 87 7.92 -8.15 17.26
CA TRP A 87 9.06 -8.64 16.44
C TRP A 87 9.24 -10.16 16.50
N ARG A 88 8.14 -10.89 16.53
CA ARG A 88 8.09 -12.35 16.63
C ARG A 88 7.46 -12.98 15.40
N LEU A 89 7.63 -12.35 14.22
CA LEU A 89 7.16 -12.92 12.97
C LEU A 89 7.80 -14.28 12.73
N HIS A 90 6.97 -15.21 12.29
CA HIS A 90 7.37 -16.56 11.91
C HIS A 90 6.89 -16.86 10.47
N PRO A 91 7.60 -17.69 9.68
CA PRO A 91 7.19 -18.05 8.32
C PRO A 91 5.80 -18.67 8.17
N THR A 92 5.18 -19.12 9.27
CA THR A 92 3.80 -19.68 9.30
C THR A 92 2.74 -18.67 9.75
N ASP A 93 3.11 -17.45 10.10
CA ASP A 93 2.15 -16.45 10.57
C ASP A 93 1.21 -16.01 9.46
N GLN A 94 -0.05 -15.77 9.85
CA GLN A 94 -1.09 -15.36 8.90
C GLN A 94 -0.78 -14.01 8.25
N ASP A 95 -0.21 -13.06 8.98
CA ASP A 95 0.19 -11.75 8.41
C ASP A 95 1.19 -11.95 7.27
N VAL A 96 2.24 -12.77 7.51
CA VAL A 96 3.26 -13.08 6.49
C VAL A 96 2.64 -13.74 5.26
N THR A 97 1.82 -14.78 5.49
CA THR A 97 1.17 -15.53 4.42
C THR A 97 0.19 -14.66 3.63
N SER A 98 -0.60 -13.83 4.33
CA SER A 98 -1.60 -12.97 3.69
C SER A 98 -0.96 -11.89 2.82
N PHE A 99 0.10 -11.23 3.29
CA PHE A 99 0.82 -10.24 2.49
C PHE A 99 1.45 -10.88 1.24
N TRP A 100 2.13 -11.99 1.41
CA TRP A 100 2.73 -12.74 0.32
C TRP A 100 1.69 -13.13 -0.74
N SER A 101 0.65 -13.84 -0.30
CA SER A 101 -0.39 -14.32 -1.21
C SER A 101 -1.12 -13.18 -1.92
N SER A 102 -1.40 -12.06 -1.24
CA SER A 102 -2.05 -10.91 -1.86
C SER A 102 -1.21 -10.30 -2.99
N TYR A 103 0.11 -10.13 -2.77
CA TYR A 103 0.99 -9.63 -3.83
C TYR A 103 1.03 -10.59 -5.03
N TYR A 104 1.24 -11.89 -4.80
CA TYR A 104 1.36 -12.85 -5.89
C TYR A 104 0.02 -13.15 -6.59
N THR A 105 -1.09 -13.14 -5.87
CA THR A 105 -2.43 -13.23 -6.47
C THR A 105 -2.70 -12.02 -7.38
N THR A 106 -2.40 -10.81 -6.92
CA THR A 106 -2.52 -9.59 -7.76
C THR A 106 -1.64 -9.70 -9.00
N MET A 107 -0.41 -10.21 -8.88
CA MET A 107 0.48 -10.48 -10.02
C MET A 107 -0.14 -11.44 -11.04
N MET A 108 -0.77 -12.52 -10.55
CA MET A 108 -1.45 -13.48 -11.43
C MET A 108 -2.65 -12.85 -12.14
N HIS A 109 -3.44 -12.02 -11.46
CA HIS A 109 -4.55 -11.31 -12.09
C HIS A 109 -4.07 -10.29 -13.14
N ILE A 110 -2.97 -9.60 -12.89
CA ILE A 110 -2.34 -8.69 -13.87
C ILE A 110 -1.89 -9.48 -15.11
N ASN A 111 -1.18 -10.60 -14.92
CA ASN A 111 -0.72 -11.43 -16.02
C ASN A 111 -1.87 -12.07 -16.80
N TYR A 112 -2.94 -12.47 -16.10
CA TYR A 112 -4.18 -12.92 -16.74
C TYR A 112 -4.81 -11.82 -17.60
N ALA A 113 -4.89 -10.59 -17.08
CA ALA A 113 -5.43 -9.45 -17.81
C ALA A 113 -4.63 -9.16 -19.08
N ILE A 114 -3.30 -9.15 -19.01
CA ILE A 114 -2.43 -8.97 -20.18
C ILE A 114 -2.69 -10.06 -21.21
N ARG A 115 -2.61 -11.33 -20.81
CA ARG A 115 -2.87 -12.49 -21.68
C ARG A 115 -4.24 -12.43 -22.35
N HIS A 116 -5.29 -12.04 -21.57
CA HIS A 116 -6.64 -11.92 -22.10
C HIS A 116 -6.76 -10.81 -23.14
N MET A 117 -6.18 -9.63 -22.86
CA MET A 117 -6.16 -8.50 -23.77
C MET A 117 -5.40 -8.82 -25.07
N ASP A 118 -4.31 -9.60 -24.98
CA ASP A 118 -3.58 -10.09 -26.15
C ASP A 118 -4.44 -11.04 -27.01
N ALA A 119 -5.15 -11.96 -26.38
CA ALA A 119 -6.03 -12.91 -27.08
C ALA A 119 -7.26 -12.22 -27.70
N ALA A 120 -7.79 -11.18 -27.06
CA ALA A 120 -8.92 -10.41 -27.57
C ALA A 120 -8.56 -9.47 -28.72
N TYR A 121 -7.29 -9.09 -28.85
CA TYR A 121 -6.83 -7.97 -29.69
C TYR A 121 -7.28 -8.07 -31.15
N GLU A 122 -7.23 -9.25 -31.77
CA GLU A 122 -7.63 -9.46 -33.16
C GLU A 122 -9.15 -9.34 -33.41
N TYR A 123 -9.96 -9.44 -32.34
CA TYR A 123 -11.44 -9.34 -32.41
C TYR A 123 -11.94 -7.91 -32.20
N LEU A 124 -11.04 -6.98 -31.83
CA LEU A 124 -11.38 -5.60 -31.49
C LEU A 124 -11.24 -4.67 -32.69
N THR A 125 -12.06 -3.64 -32.72
CA THR A 125 -11.92 -2.54 -33.70
C THR A 125 -10.62 -1.75 -33.45
N PRO A 126 -10.07 -1.03 -34.47
CA PRO A 126 -8.83 -0.24 -34.30
C PRO A 126 -8.87 0.79 -33.17
N ASP A 127 -10.06 1.34 -32.82
CA ASP A 127 -10.18 2.28 -31.71
C ASP A 127 -10.25 1.59 -30.36
N GLU A 128 -10.81 0.39 -30.29
CA GLU A 128 -10.77 -0.47 -29.09
C GLU A 128 -9.35 -1.00 -28.86
N GLN A 129 -8.63 -1.39 -29.91
CA GLN A 129 -7.21 -1.81 -29.83
C GLN A 129 -6.35 -0.73 -29.17
N LYS A 130 -6.50 0.54 -29.55
CA LYS A 130 -5.79 1.67 -28.93
C LYS A 130 -6.11 1.81 -27.42
N LYS A 131 -7.37 1.57 -27.03
CA LYS A 131 -7.74 1.57 -25.60
C LYS A 131 -7.11 0.41 -24.86
N VAL A 132 -7.14 -0.78 -25.45
CA VAL A 132 -6.54 -1.99 -24.88
C VAL A 132 -5.02 -1.83 -24.75
N ASP A 133 -4.34 -1.19 -25.69
CA ASP A 133 -2.92 -0.87 -25.57
C ASP A 133 -2.62 -0.01 -24.32
N VAL A 134 -3.47 0.98 -24.03
CA VAL A 134 -3.36 1.77 -22.78
C VAL A 134 -3.63 0.88 -21.57
N TYR A 135 -4.64 0.01 -21.59
CA TYR A 135 -4.94 -0.89 -20.48
C TYR A 135 -3.80 -1.88 -20.21
N LYS A 136 -3.16 -2.40 -21.27
CA LYS A 136 -1.94 -3.23 -21.13
C LYS A 136 -0.80 -2.45 -20.49
N GLY A 137 -0.61 -1.18 -20.89
CA GLY A 137 0.38 -0.30 -20.26
C GLY A 137 0.09 -0.09 -18.78
N GLU A 138 -1.18 0.06 -18.38
CA GLU A 138 -1.55 0.10 -16.97
C GLU A 138 -1.19 -1.20 -16.24
N MET A 139 -1.43 -2.35 -16.86
CA MET A 139 -1.07 -3.66 -16.29
C MET A 139 0.44 -3.81 -16.08
N TYR A 140 1.27 -3.41 -17.03
CA TYR A 140 2.73 -3.39 -16.87
C TYR A 140 3.15 -2.49 -15.71
N PHE A 141 2.61 -1.27 -15.63
CA PHE A 141 2.87 -0.38 -14.50
C PHE A 141 2.49 -1.02 -13.16
N PHE A 142 1.31 -1.62 -13.06
CA PHE A 142 0.84 -2.23 -11.81
C PHE A 142 1.67 -3.45 -11.43
N ARG A 143 2.17 -4.22 -12.40
CA ARG A 143 3.10 -5.33 -12.15
C ARG A 143 4.41 -4.84 -11.54
N ALA A 144 4.99 -3.79 -12.12
CA ALA A 144 6.18 -3.13 -11.57
C ALA A 144 5.94 -2.62 -10.14
N TYR A 145 4.83 -1.91 -9.91
CA TYR A 145 4.47 -1.37 -8.61
C TYR A 145 4.27 -2.45 -7.54
N VAL A 146 3.50 -3.48 -7.84
CA VAL A 146 3.20 -4.58 -6.89
C VAL A 146 4.48 -5.32 -6.51
N MET A 147 5.37 -5.61 -7.47
CA MET A 147 6.65 -6.25 -7.19
C MET A 147 7.59 -5.38 -6.39
N HIS A 148 7.64 -4.07 -6.66
CA HIS A 148 8.38 -3.14 -5.81
C HIS A 148 7.87 -3.17 -4.36
N ARG A 149 6.54 -3.10 -4.15
CA ARG A 149 5.93 -3.16 -2.81
C ARG A 149 6.25 -4.47 -2.09
N ALA A 150 6.22 -5.61 -2.80
CA ALA A 150 6.62 -6.90 -2.25
C ALA A 150 8.11 -6.91 -1.88
N ALA A 151 8.98 -6.37 -2.74
CA ALA A 151 10.42 -6.29 -2.48
C ALA A 151 10.75 -5.44 -1.25
N LEU A 152 10.06 -4.31 -1.05
CA LEU A 152 10.24 -3.47 0.15
C LEU A 152 10.01 -4.25 1.46
N LEU A 153 9.15 -5.26 1.45
CA LEU A 153 8.83 -6.05 2.63
C LEU A 153 9.71 -7.30 2.76
N PHE A 154 9.90 -8.04 1.67
CA PHE A 154 10.51 -9.37 1.67
C PHE A 154 11.95 -9.41 1.17
N CYS A 155 12.55 -8.29 0.75
CA CYS A 155 13.97 -8.18 0.40
C CYS A 155 14.69 -7.22 1.34
N GLU A 156 16.02 -7.27 1.32
CA GLU A 156 16.86 -6.24 1.93
C GLU A 156 16.62 -4.88 1.25
N ASP A 157 17.08 -3.80 1.88
CA ASP A 157 17.17 -2.52 1.17
C ASP A 157 18.15 -2.64 0.01
N TYR A 158 17.84 -1.95 -1.09
CA TYR A 158 18.67 -2.01 -2.30
C TYR A 158 20.02 -1.34 -2.03
N ASP A 159 21.10 -2.09 -2.19
CA ASP A 159 22.46 -1.58 -2.12
C ASP A 159 23.06 -1.65 -3.53
N PRO A 160 23.34 -0.51 -4.20
CA PRO A 160 23.87 -0.50 -5.58
C PRO A 160 25.13 -1.36 -5.76
N ASP A 161 25.96 -1.46 -4.71
CA ASP A 161 27.21 -2.22 -4.76
C ASP A 161 27.00 -3.73 -4.51
N LYS A 162 25.84 -4.15 -3.99
CA LYS A 162 25.54 -5.54 -3.59
C LYS A 162 24.30 -6.13 -4.25
N ALA A 163 23.52 -5.36 -4.97
CA ALA A 163 22.25 -5.80 -5.52
C ALA A 163 22.35 -7.06 -6.41
N ALA A 164 23.50 -7.30 -7.02
CA ALA A 164 23.79 -8.50 -7.80
C ALA A 164 23.89 -9.78 -6.95
N ASP A 165 24.14 -9.64 -5.64
CA ASP A 165 24.25 -10.74 -4.67
C ASP A 165 23.07 -10.77 -3.68
N GLN A 166 22.35 -9.66 -3.51
CA GLN A 166 21.15 -9.59 -2.67
C GLN A 166 20.03 -10.46 -3.26
N LEU A 167 19.29 -11.15 -2.38
CA LEU A 167 18.17 -12.00 -2.81
C LEU A 167 16.96 -11.15 -3.20
N GLY A 168 16.52 -11.32 -4.42
CA GLY A 168 15.26 -10.79 -4.94
C GLY A 168 14.07 -11.71 -4.66
N LEU A 169 13.01 -11.55 -5.44
CA LEU A 169 11.80 -12.38 -5.43
C LEU A 169 11.56 -12.98 -6.82
N PRO A 170 10.83 -14.10 -6.93
CA PRO A 170 10.32 -14.58 -8.21
C PRO A 170 9.51 -13.48 -8.91
N TYR A 171 9.76 -13.26 -10.19
CA TYR A 171 9.06 -12.23 -10.99
C TYR A 171 8.26 -12.92 -12.11
N PRO A 172 6.98 -13.33 -11.86
CA PRO A 172 6.16 -13.96 -12.89
C PRO A 172 5.75 -12.93 -13.95
N LYS A 173 6.06 -13.21 -15.20
CA LYS A 173 5.73 -12.36 -16.37
C LYS A 173 4.53 -12.88 -17.15
N GLU A 174 4.20 -14.16 -16.95
CA GLU A 174 3.14 -14.87 -17.65
C GLU A 174 2.09 -15.38 -16.67
N TRP A 175 0.91 -15.64 -17.17
CA TRP A 175 -0.15 -16.30 -16.41
C TRP A 175 0.10 -17.83 -16.42
N GLU A 176 0.92 -18.27 -15.51
CA GLU A 176 1.29 -19.67 -15.31
C GLU A 176 1.14 -20.05 -13.81
N PRO A 177 -0.08 -20.35 -13.34
CA PRO A 177 -0.34 -20.57 -11.90
C PRO A 177 0.49 -21.71 -11.28
N GLU A 178 0.92 -22.69 -12.07
CA GLU A 178 1.70 -23.83 -11.62
C GLU A 178 3.22 -23.63 -11.72
N ALA A 179 3.67 -22.49 -12.22
CA ALA A 179 5.11 -22.23 -12.40
C ALA A 179 5.85 -22.20 -11.06
N LYS A 180 6.97 -22.90 -10.99
CA LYS A 180 7.85 -22.97 -9.82
C LYS A 180 9.09 -22.11 -10.07
N LEU A 181 8.94 -20.80 -9.92
CA LEU A 181 9.98 -19.83 -10.20
C LEU A 181 10.99 -19.75 -9.06
N ALA A 182 12.27 -19.67 -9.41
CA ALA A 182 13.34 -19.42 -8.44
C ALA A 182 13.40 -17.94 -8.02
N ARG A 183 13.96 -17.67 -6.85
CA ARG A 183 14.40 -16.32 -6.50
C ARG A 183 15.55 -15.90 -7.43
N GLY A 184 15.43 -14.73 -8.01
CA GLY A 184 16.56 -14.06 -8.67
C GLY A 184 17.35 -13.19 -7.69
N THR A 185 18.26 -12.39 -8.24
CA THR A 185 18.92 -11.33 -7.48
C THR A 185 18.00 -10.10 -7.38
N LEU A 186 18.26 -9.23 -6.41
CA LEU A 186 17.53 -7.98 -6.27
C LEU A 186 17.78 -7.04 -7.46
N ALA A 187 19.00 -7.03 -8.01
CA ALA A 187 19.29 -6.33 -9.27
C ALA A 187 18.40 -6.82 -10.40
N LYS A 188 18.26 -8.15 -10.57
CA LYS A 188 17.41 -8.73 -11.63
C LYS A 188 15.94 -8.41 -11.44
N LEU A 189 15.46 -8.36 -10.20
CA LEU A 189 14.09 -7.93 -9.90
C LEU A 189 13.86 -6.51 -10.43
N TYR A 190 14.75 -5.57 -10.11
CA TYR A 190 14.58 -4.18 -10.54
C TYR A 190 14.85 -3.94 -12.03
N GLU A 191 15.67 -4.76 -12.69
CA GLU A 191 15.70 -4.79 -14.17
C GLU A 191 14.32 -5.16 -14.77
N ASN A 192 13.61 -6.11 -14.16
CA ASN A 192 12.27 -6.48 -14.62
C ASN A 192 11.24 -5.38 -14.31
N VAL A 193 11.33 -4.71 -13.16
CA VAL A 193 10.51 -3.54 -12.82
C VAL A 193 10.71 -2.44 -13.85
N GLU A 194 11.96 -2.13 -14.20
CA GLU A 194 12.28 -1.12 -15.21
C GLU A 194 11.75 -1.50 -16.61
N ALA A 195 11.89 -2.75 -16.99
CA ALA A 195 11.36 -3.23 -18.27
C ALA A 195 9.83 -3.05 -18.36
N ASP A 196 9.10 -3.33 -17.30
CA ASP A 196 7.66 -3.12 -17.23
C ASP A 196 7.28 -1.63 -17.28
N LEU A 197 8.04 -0.76 -16.61
CA LEU A 197 7.82 0.70 -16.69
C LEU A 197 8.05 1.23 -18.11
N VAL A 198 9.06 0.75 -18.80
CA VAL A 198 9.31 1.11 -20.22
C VAL A 198 8.15 0.68 -21.12
N GLU A 199 7.57 -0.51 -20.90
CA GLU A 199 6.38 -0.94 -21.64
C GLU A 199 5.15 -0.05 -21.32
N ALA A 200 4.94 0.29 -20.04
CA ALA A 200 3.85 1.17 -19.63
C ALA A 200 3.93 2.55 -20.31
N GLU A 201 5.12 3.15 -20.37
CA GLU A 201 5.34 4.49 -20.93
C GLU A 201 5.09 4.59 -22.44
N LYS A 202 5.12 3.47 -23.17
CA LYS A 202 4.84 3.45 -24.61
C LYS A 202 3.38 3.81 -24.92
N THR A 203 2.46 3.47 -24.04
CA THR A 203 1.01 3.56 -24.30
C THR A 203 0.27 4.47 -23.32
N VAL A 204 0.72 4.58 -22.07
CA VAL A 204 0.14 5.49 -21.07
C VAL A 204 0.75 6.88 -21.25
N THR A 205 0.25 7.64 -22.20
CA THR A 205 0.80 8.95 -22.58
C THR A 205 -0.03 10.14 -22.11
N ALA A 206 -1.26 9.88 -21.60
CA ALA A 206 -2.15 10.93 -21.10
C ALA A 206 -1.55 11.62 -19.88
N GLN A 207 -1.51 12.95 -19.92
CA GLN A 207 -1.11 13.77 -18.77
C GLN A 207 -2.18 13.71 -17.68
N GLY A 208 -1.75 13.81 -16.42
CA GLY A 208 -2.65 13.99 -15.30
C GLY A 208 -3.17 15.42 -15.21
N THR A 209 -4.20 15.60 -14.40
CA THR A 209 -4.75 16.90 -14.04
C THR A 209 -4.85 16.98 -12.51
N PRO A 210 -4.68 18.19 -11.91
CA PRO A 210 -4.76 18.35 -10.45
C PRO A 210 -6.22 18.29 -9.95
N THR A 211 -6.88 17.19 -10.25
CA THR A 211 -8.27 16.88 -9.87
C THR A 211 -8.36 15.43 -9.46
N ASP A 212 -9.55 14.87 -9.44
CA ASP A 212 -9.83 13.52 -8.94
C ASP A 212 -9.37 12.41 -9.91
N GLN A 213 -8.09 12.38 -10.23
CA GLN A 213 -7.50 11.39 -11.14
C GLN A 213 -7.61 9.97 -10.53
N ILE A 214 -8.35 9.10 -11.20
CA ILE A 214 -8.67 7.73 -10.75
C ILE A 214 -8.07 6.63 -11.63
N TYR A 215 -7.56 6.97 -12.79
CA TYR A 215 -6.86 6.06 -13.70
C TYR A 215 -5.42 6.49 -13.87
N LEU A 216 -4.58 5.52 -14.22
CA LEU A 216 -3.15 5.75 -14.43
C LEU A 216 -2.89 6.81 -15.52
N THR A 217 -1.95 7.69 -15.25
CA THR A 217 -1.47 8.71 -16.18
C THR A 217 0.04 8.70 -16.25
N LYS A 218 0.61 9.38 -17.22
CA LYS A 218 2.06 9.59 -17.33
C LYS A 218 2.64 10.21 -16.06
N ASP A 219 1.93 11.15 -15.43
CA ASP A 219 2.39 11.82 -14.21
C ASP A 219 2.43 10.86 -13.02
N ALA A 220 1.50 9.90 -12.96
CA ALA A 220 1.53 8.86 -11.93
C ALA A 220 2.72 7.89 -12.13
N ILE A 221 3.08 7.58 -13.37
CA ILE A 221 4.31 6.82 -13.66
C ILE A 221 5.54 7.62 -13.23
N THR A 222 5.58 8.92 -13.52
CA THR A 222 6.67 9.82 -13.09
C THR A 222 6.78 9.88 -11.55
N ALA A 223 5.65 9.96 -10.84
CA ALA A 223 5.65 9.93 -9.37
C ALA A 223 6.19 8.61 -8.82
N PHE A 224 5.83 7.47 -9.43
CA PHE A 224 6.40 6.18 -9.03
C PHE A 224 7.90 6.10 -9.34
N ARG A 225 8.34 6.61 -10.51
CA ARG A 225 9.78 6.68 -10.83
C ARG A 225 10.55 7.50 -9.80
N ALA A 226 9.98 8.59 -9.28
CA ALA A 226 10.61 9.37 -8.23
C ALA A 226 10.81 8.55 -6.94
N GLU A 227 9.77 7.83 -6.49
CA GLU A 227 9.86 6.95 -5.30
C GLU A 227 10.82 5.78 -5.54
N LEU A 228 10.72 5.13 -6.70
CA LEU A 228 11.57 4.01 -7.08
C LEU A 228 13.05 4.43 -7.11
N ALA A 229 13.37 5.54 -7.76
CA ALA A 229 14.71 6.08 -7.84
C ALA A 229 15.30 6.39 -6.45
N LEU A 230 14.47 6.94 -5.52
CA LEU A 230 14.88 7.16 -4.14
C LEU A 230 15.26 5.83 -3.45
N HIS A 231 14.46 4.78 -3.63
CA HIS A 231 14.72 3.45 -3.06
C HIS A 231 15.92 2.74 -3.72
N LEU A 232 16.22 3.06 -4.97
CA LEU A 232 17.40 2.54 -5.69
C LEU A 232 18.66 3.41 -5.49
N HIS A 233 18.62 4.39 -4.60
CA HIS A 233 19.71 5.34 -4.32
C HIS A 233 20.12 6.19 -5.54
N GLN A 234 19.22 6.35 -6.52
CA GLN A 234 19.40 7.19 -7.70
C GLN A 234 18.86 8.59 -7.38
N TYR A 235 19.59 9.32 -6.54
CA TYR A 235 19.11 10.56 -5.93
C TYR A 235 18.93 11.71 -6.92
N THR A 236 19.74 11.77 -7.97
CA THR A 236 19.59 12.78 -9.03
C THR A 236 18.27 12.59 -9.78
N GLU A 237 17.99 11.37 -10.20
CA GLU A 237 16.78 10.99 -10.92
C GLU A 237 15.54 11.15 -10.02
N ALA A 238 15.63 10.75 -8.75
CA ALA A 238 14.55 10.92 -7.79
C ALA A 238 14.12 12.38 -7.65
N SER A 239 15.10 13.29 -7.50
CA SER A 239 14.86 14.74 -7.42
C SER A 239 14.27 15.29 -8.73
N GLN A 240 14.83 14.92 -9.90
CA GLN A 240 14.36 15.39 -11.20
C GLN A 240 12.91 14.96 -11.49
N TYR A 241 12.56 13.69 -11.25
CA TYR A 241 11.19 13.21 -11.42
C TYR A 241 10.24 13.93 -10.48
N ALA A 242 10.58 14.07 -9.21
CA ALA A 242 9.74 14.75 -8.23
C ALA A 242 9.48 16.22 -8.62
N GLN A 243 10.51 16.97 -8.97
CA GLN A 243 10.42 18.39 -9.36
C GLN A 243 9.61 18.60 -10.65
N SER A 244 9.66 17.65 -11.59
CA SER A 244 8.92 17.74 -12.85
C SER A 244 7.40 17.81 -12.66
N LEU A 245 6.89 17.42 -11.48
CA LEU A 245 5.46 17.41 -11.15
C LEU A 245 5.00 18.68 -10.40
N TYR A 246 5.90 19.52 -9.89
CA TYR A 246 5.56 20.68 -9.05
C TYR A 246 4.68 21.71 -9.76
N GLY A 247 4.94 21.93 -11.04
CA GLY A 247 4.18 22.90 -11.83
C GLY A 247 2.73 22.48 -12.12
N THR A 248 2.46 21.17 -12.11
CA THR A 248 1.14 20.61 -12.45
C THR A 248 0.27 20.45 -11.20
N TYR A 249 0.85 20.05 -10.07
CA TYR A 249 0.11 19.70 -8.85
C TYR A 249 0.47 20.67 -7.71
N PRO A 250 -0.33 21.72 -7.46
CA PRO A 250 -0.05 22.63 -6.38
C PRO A 250 -0.35 22.02 -5.00
N LEU A 251 0.53 22.30 -4.02
CA LEU A 251 0.30 21.96 -2.63
C LEU A 251 -0.95 22.67 -2.09
N VAL A 252 -1.71 21.96 -1.28
CA VAL A 252 -2.79 22.55 -0.48
C VAL A 252 -2.19 23.35 0.67
N THR A 253 -2.62 24.61 0.80
CA THR A 253 -2.06 25.57 1.76
C THR A 253 -3.04 26.00 2.85
N THR A 254 -4.20 25.31 2.95
CA THR A 254 -5.22 25.62 3.95
C THR A 254 -5.68 24.36 4.67
N ALA A 255 -6.10 24.50 5.92
CA ALA A 255 -6.68 23.43 6.71
C ALA A 255 -7.92 22.82 6.03
N GLU A 256 -8.80 23.67 5.48
CA GLU A 256 -10.01 23.22 4.77
C GLU A 256 -9.66 22.38 3.53
N GLY A 257 -8.70 22.82 2.72
CA GLY A 257 -8.25 22.07 1.55
C GLY A 257 -7.68 20.71 1.92
N LEU A 258 -6.90 20.64 3.01
CA LEU A 258 -6.36 19.38 3.52
C LEU A 258 -7.46 18.47 4.09
N GLU A 259 -8.45 19.04 4.79
CA GLU A 259 -9.61 18.29 5.26
C GLU A 259 -10.40 17.69 4.09
N ARG A 260 -10.64 18.44 3.03
CA ARG A 260 -11.32 17.96 1.82
C ARG A 260 -10.58 16.78 1.18
N MET A 261 -9.24 16.82 1.14
CA MET A 261 -8.45 15.70 0.62
C MET A 261 -8.74 14.38 1.36
N TRP A 262 -8.89 14.43 2.70
CA TRP A 262 -9.07 13.22 3.52
C TRP A 262 -10.52 12.90 3.88
N ARG A 263 -11.45 13.87 3.71
CA ARG A 263 -12.86 13.71 4.07
C ARG A 263 -13.82 13.72 2.88
N GLU A 264 -13.33 14.12 1.70
CA GLU A 264 -14.12 14.18 0.47
C GLU A 264 -13.39 13.53 -0.72
N ASP A 265 -12.16 13.09 -0.55
CA ASP A 265 -11.28 12.53 -1.59
C ASP A 265 -11.03 13.51 -2.76
N THR A 266 -11.09 14.82 -2.51
CA THR A 266 -10.91 15.89 -3.51
C THR A 266 -9.72 16.78 -3.14
N SER A 267 -8.73 16.87 -4.03
CA SER A 267 -7.55 17.71 -3.81
C SER A 267 -6.76 17.94 -5.09
N THR A 268 -6.12 19.12 -5.17
CA THR A 268 -5.14 19.44 -6.21
C THR A 268 -3.81 18.67 -6.04
N GLU A 269 -3.57 18.08 -4.90
CA GLU A 269 -2.37 17.27 -4.63
C GLU A 269 -2.45 15.84 -5.18
N ASN A 270 -3.63 15.33 -5.49
CA ASN A 270 -3.80 13.94 -5.91
C ASN A 270 -3.28 13.73 -7.35
N ILE A 271 -2.16 13.04 -7.47
CA ILE A 271 -1.61 12.61 -8.76
C ILE A 271 -2.34 11.36 -9.24
N LEU A 272 -2.57 10.41 -8.31
CA LEU A 272 -3.40 9.23 -8.55
C LEU A 272 -4.05 8.77 -7.26
N GLN A 273 -5.36 8.58 -7.29
CA GLN A 273 -6.13 7.89 -6.25
C GLN A 273 -7.01 6.81 -6.91
N LEU A 274 -7.26 5.72 -6.20
CA LEU A 274 -8.06 4.64 -6.76
C LEU A 274 -9.54 4.83 -6.42
N GLU A 275 -10.42 4.66 -7.41
CA GLU A 275 -11.82 4.95 -7.23
C GLU A 275 -12.50 4.01 -6.22
N VAL A 276 -13.27 4.60 -5.32
CA VAL A 276 -14.20 3.91 -4.43
C VAL A 276 -15.58 4.51 -4.64
N LEU A 277 -16.50 3.70 -5.10
CA LEU A 277 -17.92 4.07 -5.21
C LEU A 277 -18.66 3.63 -3.94
N ARG A 278 -19.73 4.33 -3.59
CA ARG A 278 -20.59 3.94 -2.46
C ARG A 278 -21.11 2.51 -2.60
N THR A 279 -21.38 2.06 -3.82
CA THR A 279 -21.84 0.71 -4.15
C THR A 279 -20.75 -0.36 -4.01
N THR A 280 -19.47 0.03 -4.13
CA THR A 280 -18.30 -0.87 -4.09
C THR A 280 -17.42 -0.65 -2.85
N MET A 281 -17.80 0.23 -1.91
CA MET A 281 -16.99 0.55 -0.73
C MET A 281 -16.75 -0.64 0.19
N THR A 282 -17.55 -1.69 0.11
CA THR A 282 -17.35 -2.93 0.89
C THR A 282 -16.14 -3.74 0.44
N THR A 283 -15.64 -3.52 -0.78
CA THR A 283 -14.45 -4.17 -1.31
C THR A 283 -13.13 -3.51 -0.87
N VAL A 284 -13.22 -2.36 -0.19
CA VAL A 284 -12.06 -1.63 0.33
C VAL A 284 -11.93 -1.92 1.81
N ASN A 285 -10.75 -2.33 2.26
CA ASN A 285 -10.47 -2.55 3.67
C ASN A 285 -10.67 -1.27 4.48
N SER A 286 -11.29 -1.40 5.65
CA SER A 286 -11.56 -0.28 6.53
C SER A 286 -10.33 0.13 7.32
N PHE A 287 -10.20 1.42 7.59
CA PHE A 287 -9.25 1.99 8.55
C PHE A 287 -9.82 2.13 9.96
N GLY A 288 -10.88 1.40 10.29
CA GLY A 288 -11.56 1.44 11.59
C GLY A 288 -10.65 1.14 12.77
N SER A 289 -9.59 0.36 12.58
CA SER A 289 -8.63 -0.03 13.62
C SER A 289 -8.00 1.14 14.39
N TYR A 290 -7.96 2.34 13.81
CA TYR A 290 -7.41 3.53 14.46
C TYR A 290 -8.40 4.26 15.38
N LEU A 291 -9.69 4.06 15.21
CA LEU A 291 -10.73 4.78 15.96
C LEU A 291 -11.80 3.86 16.53
N ASN A 292 -12.43 3.04 15.68
CA ASN A 292 -13.58 2.19 16.03
C ASN A 292 -14.58 2.93 16.93
N SER A 293 -15.13 4.04 16.39
CA SER A 293 -15.94 5.00 17.16
C SER A 293 -17.39 4.57 17.32
N SER A 294 -17.98 4.97 18.45
CA SER A 294 -19.40 4.84 18.76
C SER A 294 -19.94 6.18 19.22
N TRP A 295 -20.95 6.71 18.54
CA TRP A 295 -21.64 7.93 18.96
C TRP A 295 -22.52 7.66 20.19
N LYS A 296 -22.48 8.55 21.18
CA LYS A 296 -23.29 8.51 22.40
C LYS A 296 -24.25 9.70 22.41
N PRO A 297 -25.51 9.52 21.93
CA PRO A 297 -26.46 10.63 21.79
C PRO A 297 -26.72 11.41 23.09
N ASN A 298 -26.75 10.70 24.22
CA ASN A 298 -27.02 11.31 25.53
C ASN A 298 -25.88 12.23 26.02
N LEU A 299 -24.66 12.07 25.46
CA LEU A 299 -23.48 12.86 25.82
C LEU A 299 -23.08 13.82 24.70
N GLY A 300 -23.60 13.63 23.49
CA GLY A 300 -23.25 14.43 22.33
C GLY A 300 -21.78 14.25 21.88
N GLU A 301 -21.19 13.07 22.15
CA GLU A 301 -19.77 12.83 21.87
C GLU A 301 -19.50 11.41 21.34
N TYR A 302 -18.31 11.22 20.75
CA TYR A 302 -17.82 9.91 20.37
C TYR A 302 -17.04 9.26 21.50
N PHE A 303 -17.23 7.95 21.65
CA PHE A 303 -16.35 7.03 22.38
C PHE A 303 -15.59 6.17 21.38
N TYR A 304 -14.36 5.81 21.73
CA TYR A 304 -13.44 5.13 20.85
C TYR A 304 -12.95 3.83 21.47
N ALA A 305 -12.77 2.80 20.63
CA ALA A 305 -12.19 1.50 21.01
C ALA A 305 -11.19 1.05 19.95
N PRO A 306 -10.09 1.80 19.71
CA PRO A 306 -9.12 1.49 18.67
C PRO A 306 -8.40 0.16 18.94
N THR A 307 -7.98 -0.52 17.86
CA THR A 307 -7.04 -1.64 17.92
C THR A 307 -5.60 -1.14 18.06
N TYR A 308 -5.29 -0.02 17.39
CA TYR A 308 -3.96 0.60 17.35
C TYR A 308 -4.02 2.07 17.73
N ILE A 309 -3.01 2.51 18.48
CA ILE A 309 -2.84 3.92 18.88
C ILE A 309 -1.44 4.40 18.52
N PRO A 310 -1.25 5.71 18.23
CA PRO A 310 0.08 6.22 17.87
C PRO A 310 1.05 6.14 19.04
N GLU A 311 2.33 5.88 18.77
CA GLU A 311 3.39 6.00 19.76
C GLU A 311 3.58 7.45 20.22
N GLN A 312 4.15 7.64 21.43
CA GLN A 312 4.25 8.96 22.07
C GLN A 312 5.09 9.96 21.24
N HIS A 313 6.19 9.51 20.65
CA HIS A 313 7.03 10.40 19.84
C HIS A 313 6.33 10.84 18.54
N ILE A 314 5.50 9.99 17.95
CA ILE A 314 4.67 10.33 16.78
C ILE A 314 3.67 11.44 17.14
N VAL A 315 2.98 11.32 18.29
CA VAL A 315 2.07 12.37 18.77
C VAL A 315 2.81 13.71 18.94
N LYS A 316 4.04 13.68 19.43
CA LYS A 316 4.87 14.87 19.67
C LYS A 316 5.35 15.57 18.39
N LEU A 317 5.33 14.92 17.25
CA LEU A 317 5.67 15.56 15.97
C LEU A 317 4.70 16.68 15.60
N PHE A 318 3.44 16.55 15.98
CA PHE A 318 2.39 17.50 15.61
C PHE A 318 2.37 18.72 16.52
N LYS A 319 2.29 19.91 15.92
CA LYS A 319 2.27 21.20 16.59
C LYS A 319 0.94 21.90 16.32
N ASP A 320 0.51 22.80 17.19
CA ASP A 320 -0.78 23.48 17.06
C ASP A 320 -0.89 24.33 15.77
N ALA A 321 0.22 24.88 15.27
CA ALA A 321 0.26 25.62 14.02
C ALA A 321 0.14 24.73 12.75
N ASP A 322 0.38 23.43 12.87
CA ASP A 322 0.32 22.48 11.77
C ASP A 322 -1.14 22.10 11.49
N PHE A 323 -1.63 22.41 10.30
CA PHE A 323 -3.01 22.09 9.88
C PHE A 323 -3.34 20.60 9.99
N ARG A 324 -2.34 19.72 9.85
CA ARG A 324 -2.51 18.26 10.01
C ARG A 324 -2.91 17.87 11.43
N THR A 325 -2.57 18.66 12.43
CA THR A 325 -2.82 18.32 13.84
C THR A 325 -4.30 18.05 14.11
N ASP A 326 -5.19 18.89 13.64
CA ASP A 326 -6.63 18.73 13.88
C ASP A 326 -7.32 17.81 12.86
N ILE A 327 -6.67 17.55 11.74
CA ILE A 327 -7.20 16.70 10.66
C ILE A 327 -6.73 15.25 10.85
N PHE A 328 -5.45 15.05 11.16
CA PHE A 328 -4.83 13.73 11.27
C PHE A 328 -4.95 13.12 12.66
N LEU A 329 -5.25 13.93 13.68
CA LEU A 329 -5.38 13.45 15.06
C LEU A 329 -6.78 13.72 15.61
N VAL A 330 -7.18 12.90 16.58
CA VAL A 330 -8.32 13.15 17.47
C VAL A 330 -7.74 13.40 18.85
N LYS A 331 -7.73 14.67 19.27
CA LYS A 331 -7.27 15.08 20.61
C LYS A 331 -8.34 14.82 21.67
N ASN A 332 -7.92 14.57 22.91
CA ASN A 332 -8.81 14.34 24.04
C ASN A 332 -9.87 13.23 23.81
N ALA A 333 -9.48 12.20 23.04
CA ALA A 333 -10.39 11.11 22.72
C ALA A 333 -10.72 10.27 23.98
N ASN A 334 -12.00 10.09 24.26
CA ASN A 334 -12.49 9.18 25.30
C ASN A 334 -12.39 7.74 24.81
N VAL A 335 -11.43 6.98 25.31
CA VAL A 335 -11.15 5.60 24.90
C VAL A 335 -11.62 4.63 25.97
N THR A 336 -12.33 3.57 25.56
CA THR A 336 -12.75 2.49 26.45
C THR A 336 -12.54 1.15 25.76
N ILE A 337 -11.69 0.29 26.33
CA ILE A 337 -11.35 -1.05 25.79
C ILE A 337 -11.42 -2.06 26.92
N SER A 338 -12.23 -3.09 26.80
CA SER A 338 -12.36 -4.17 27.81
C SER A 338 -12.58 -3.64 29.24
N GLY A 339 -13.35 -2.56 29.39
CA GLY A 339 -13.63 -1.92 30.68
C GLY A 339 -12.58 -0.93 31.18
N ASN A 340 -11.38 -0.92 30.59
CA ASN A 340 -10.34 0.06 30.90
C ASN A 340 -10.60 1.36 30.13
N LYS A 341 -10.31 2.49 30.77
CA LYS A 341 -10.58 3.82 30.23
C LYS A 341 -9.32 4.66 30.18
N GLY A 342 -9.27 5.56 29.19
CA GLY A 342 -8.21 6.56 29.05
C GLY A 342 -8.68 7.74 28.21
N VAL A 343 -7.96 8.85 28.33
CA VAL A 343 -8.14 10.03 27.46
C VAL A 343 -6.81 10.33 26.81
N GLY A 344 -6.81 10.42 25.48
CA GLY A 344 -5.55 10.62 24.77
C GLY A 344 -5.73 11.04 23.32
N VAL A 345 -4.68 10.88 22.53
CA VAL A 345 -4.63 11.24 21.12
C VAL A 345 -4.71 9.97 20.27
N LEU A 346 -5.60 9.97 19.29
CA LEU A 346 -5.80 8.89 18.32
C LEU A 346 -5.52 9.39 16.89
N ILE A 347 -5.32 8.43 15.96
CA ILE A 347 -5.17 8.74 14.54
C ILE A 347 -6.54 8.99 13.93
N GLY A 348 -6.77 10.22 13.47
CA GLY A 348 -8.01 10.68 12.85
C GLY A 348 -7.95 10.83 11.35
N LYS A 349 -6.80 10.62 10.71
CA LYS A 349 -6.57 10.82 9.27
C LYS A 349 -7.58 10.07 8.40
N PHE A 350 -7.94 8.84 8.77
CA PHE A 350 -8.81 7.95 8.01
C PHE A 350 -10.22 7.84 8.59
N ARG A 351 -10.83 8.96 8.99
CA ARG A 351 -12.24 8.99 9.43
C ARG A 351 -13.23 8.57 8.33
N GLY A 352 -12.76 8.51 7.10
CA GLY A 352 -13.53 8.13 5.92
C GLY A 352 -14.19 9.30 5.20
N ASN A 353 -14.54 9.07 3.94
CA ASN A 353 -15.20 10.07 3.11
C ASN A 353 -16.62 10.34 3.60
N LYS A 354 -16.93 11.59 3.92
CA LYS A 354 -18.24 12.01 4.46
C LYS A 354 -19.38 11.76 3.47
N ASN A 355 -19.10 11.73 2.15
CA ASN A 355 -20.11 11.46 1.12
C ASN A 355 -20.58 9.99 1.11
N PHE A 356 -19.84 9.09 1.78
CA PHE A 356 -20.27 7.69 1.95
C PHE A 356 -21.12 7.48 3.22
N GLN A 357 -21.17 8.47 4.11
CA GLN A 357 -21.95 8.39 5.33
C GLN A 357 -23.45 8.41 5.03
N THR A 358 -24.22 7.62 5.77
CA THR A 358 -25.69 7.62 5.74
C THR A 358 -26.30 8.59 6.74
N ASN A 359 -25.51 9.03 7.73
CA ASN A 359 -25.88 10.01 8.74
C ASN A 359 -24.60 10.70 9.27
N THR A 360 -24.75 11.77 10.03
CA THR A 360 -23.64 12.60 10.52
C THR A 360 -22.86 11.98 11.67
N THR A 361 -23.34 10.90 12.28
CA THR A 361 -22.78 10.30 13.49
C THR A 361 -22.08 8.96 13.28
N THR A 362 -22.16 8.38 12.06
CA THR A 362 -21.51 7.11 11.74
C THR A 362 -20.31 7.32 10.82
N LEU A 363 -19.10 7.12 11.34
CA LEU A 363 -17.88 7.16 10.54
C LEU A 363 -17.77 5.87 9.70
N VAL A 364 -17.41 6.01 8.43
CA VAL A 364 -17.34 4.87 7.50
C VAL A 364 -15.93 4.28 7.35
N TYR A 365 -14.89 5.03 7.75
CA TYR A 365 -13.48 4.62 7.70
C TYR A 365 -13.00 4.15 6.31
N ARG A 366 -13.59 4.67 5.25
CA ARG A 366 -13.25 4.34 3.87
C ARG A 366 -13.03 5.60 3.07
N ASN A 367 -11.91 5.63 2.36
CA ASN A 367 -11.49 6.70 1.46
C ASN A 367 -11.02 6.09 0.14
N ARG A 368 -10.94 6.89 -0.90
CA ARG A 368 -10.15 6.56 -2.09
C ARG A 368 -8.68 6.43 -1.66
N PRO A 369 -8.04 5.26 -1.82
CA PRO A 369 -6.61 5.12 -1.57
C PRO A 369 -5.83 6.09 -2.46
N LYS A 370 -4.98 6.91 -1.85
CA LYS A 370 -4.14 7.88 -2.53
C LYS A 370 -2.81 7.22 -2.83
N MET A 371 -2.64 6.81 -4.09
CA MET A 371 -1.44 6.10 -4.51
C MET A 371 -0.24 7.06 -4.56
N PHE A 372 -0.45 8.24 -5.17
CA PHE A 372 0.57 9.30 -5.24
C PHE A 372 -0.04 10.68 -5.01
N ARG A 373 0.66 11.49 -4.22
CA ARG A 373 0.36 12.90 -3.96
C ARG A 373 1.62 13.73 -4.18
N ILE A 374 1.44 15.00 -4.54
CA ILE A 374 2.58 15.90 -4.73
C ILE A 374 3.36 16.14 -3.43
N SER A 375 2.70 16.10 -2.27
CA SER A 375 3.39 16.21 -0.97
C SER A 375 4.41 15.09 -0.73
N GLN A 376 4.18 13.89 -1.26
CA GLN A 376 5.18 12.81 -1.25
C GLN A 376 6.38 13.16 -2.11
N MET A 377 6.17 13.80 -3.26
CA MET A 377 7.25 14.21 -4.16
C MET A 377 8.16 15.27 -3.52
N TYR A 378 7.60 16.21 -2.76
CA TYR A 378 8.41 17.14 -1.97
C TYR A 378 9.28 16.43 -0.92
N LEU A 379 8.78 15.36 -0.31
CA LEU A 379 9.56 14.55 0.64
C LEU A 379 10.65 13.72 -0.05
N VAL A 380 10.35 13.15 -1.23
CA VAL A 380 11.33 12.45 -2.07
C VAL A 380 12.45 13.41 -2.47
N ASP A 381 12.09 14.60 -2.95
CA ASP A 381 13.05 15.63 -3.37
C ASP A 381 13.91 16.12 -2.19
N ALA A 382 13.30 16.40 -1.03
CA ALA A 382 14.03 16.83 0.15
C ALA A 382 15.08 15.80 0.59
N GLU A 383 14.73 14.52 0.62
CA GLU A 383 15.66 13.44 0.96
C GLU A 383 16.73 13.27 -0.13
N ALA A 384 16.34 13.24 -1.41
CA ALA A 384 17.25 13.06 -2.53
C ALA A 384 18.28 14.20 -2.61
N GLN A 385 17.83 15.45 -2.50
CA GLN A 385 18.72 16.60 -2.48
C GLN A 385 19.65 16.62 -1.27
N TYR A 386 19.14 16.25 -0.08
CA TYR A 386 19.99 16.09 1.10
C TYR A 386 21.09 15.03 0.90
N ARG A 387 20.77 13.92 0.22
CA ARG A 387 21.76 12.86 -0.07
C ARG A 387 22.83 13.29 -1.06
N LEU A 388 22.48 14.15 -2.02
CA LEU A 388 23.41 14.72 -2.99
C LEU A 388 24.26 15.84 -2.39
N ASP A 389 23.63 16.71 -1.61
CA ASP A 389 24.26 17.85 -0.95
C ASP A 389 23.40 18.25 0.27
N PRO A 390 23.89 17.99 1.50
CA PRO A 390 23.09 18.23 2.71
C PRO A 390 22.50 19.65 2.83
N ALA A 391 23.09 20.65 2.18
CA ALA A 391 22.57 22.01 2.22
C ALA A 391 21.28 22.20 1.38
N LYS A 392 21.05 21.36 0.37
CA LYS A 392 19.95 21.54 -0.61
C LYS A 392 18.62 20.97 -0.18
N GLY A 393 18.58 19.99 0.74
CA GLY A 393 17.34 19.36 1.19
C GLY A 393 16.38 20.28 1.93
N LEU A 394 16.83 21.47 2.35
CA LEU A 394 16.04 22.41 3.14
C LEU A 394 14.91 23.10 2.33
N ASP A 395 15.16 23.43 1.07
CA ASP A 395 14.19 24.16 0.24
C ASP A 395 12.90 23.38 -0.01
N PRO A 396 12.92 22.15 -0.58
CA PRO A 396 11.70 21.37 -0.77
C PRO A 396 11.03 20.99 0.55
N LEU A 397 11.80 20.74 1.62
CA LEU A 397 11.26 20.55 2.96
C LEU A 397 10.44 21.76 3.42
N ASN A 398 10.96 22.96 3.29
CA ASN A 398 10.31 24.19 3.71
C ASN A 398 9.07 24.54 2.88
N GLN A 399 9.05 24.22 1.60
CA GLN A 399 7.87 24.37 0.75
C GLN A 399 6.70 23.55 1.30
N LEU A 400 6.92 22.28 1.63
CA LEU A 400 5.88 21.44 2.24
C LEU A 400 5.51 21.94 3.64
N ARG A 401 6.46 22.26 4.48
CA ARG A 401 6.23 22.75 5.85
C ARG A 401 5.35 24.01 5.87
N THR A 402 5.69 24.99 5.06
CA THR A 402 4.92 26.23 4.98
C THR A 402 3.52 26.03 4.40
N ALA A 403 3.38 25.13 3.43
CA ALA A 403 2.07 24.73 2.92
C ALA A 403 1.20 24.05 3.99
N ARG A 404 1.78 23.48 5.03
CA ARG A 404 1.07 22.87 6.17
C ARG A 404 0.91 23.83 7.38
N GLY A 405 1.24 25.11 7.24
CA GLY A 405 1.11 26.13 8.28
C GLY A 405 2.29 26.20 9.25
N LEU A 406 3.35 25.43 9.03
CA LEU A 406 4.57 25.48 9.84
C LEU A 406 5.51 26.58 9.35
N THR A 407 6.29 27.15 10.26
CA THR A 407 7.37 28.08 9.92
C THR A 407 8.48 27.37 9.15
N ALA A 408 9.02 28.02 8.12
CA ALA A 408 10.22 27.58 7.45
C ALA A 408 11.40 27.49 8.43
N LEU A 409 12.20 26.44 8.29
CA LEU A 409 13.43 26.25 9.05
C LEU A 409 14.58 27.03 8.38
N THR A 410 15.44 27.59 9.18
CA THR A 410 16.72 28.15 8.74
C THR A 410 17.84 27.11 8.85
N ALA A 411 18.99 27.36 8.23
CA ALA A 411 20.15 26.51 8.39
C ALA A 411 20.60 26.42 9.87
N ASP A 412 20.42 27.50 10.64
CA ASP A 412 20.73 27.52 12.07
C ASP A 412 19.80 26.63 12.92
N ASP A 413 18.54 26.47 12.51
CA ASP A 413 17.58 25.61 13.23
C ASP A 413 17.92 24.11 13.10
N VAL A 414 18.68 23.74 12.08
CA VAL A 414 19.00 22.34 11.73
C VAL A 414 20.51 22.03 11.70
N LYS A 415 21.34 22.92 12.25
CA LYS A 415 22.81 22.77 12.21
C LYS A 415 23.36 21.68 13.13
N ASP A 416 22.69 21.46 14.27
CA ASP A 416 23.17 20.57 15.31
C ASP A 416 22.66 19.14 15.09
N ASP A 417 23.52 18.16 15.37
CA ASP A 417 23.14 16.75 15.34
C ASP A 417 22.06 16.43 16.40
N VAL A 418 21.15 15.54 16.03
CA VAL A 418 20.08 15.05 16.90
C VAL A 418 20.37 13.60 17.30
N THR A 419 20.16 13.27 18.56
CA THR A 419 20.21 11.89 19.05
C THR A 419 18.79 11.32 19.05
N LEU A 420 18.56 10.28 18.23
CA LEU A 420 17.29 9.58 18.13
C LEU A 420 17.01 8.73 19.38
N LEU A 421 15.77 8.25 19.53
CA LEU A 421 15.35 7.43 20.68
C LEU A 421 16.18 6.13 20.85
N ASP A 422 16.68 5.59 19.77
CA ASP A 422 17.56 4.40 19.77
C ASP A 422 19.02 4.71 20.12
N GLY A 423 19.38 5.99 20.22
CA GLY A 423 20.71 6.48 20.51
C GLY A 423 21.56 6.79 19.26
N THR A 424 21.04 6.60 18.07
CA THR A 424 21.70 6.97 16.80
C THR A 424 21.79 8.49 16.69
N LYS A 425 22.92 9.01 16.21
CA LYS A 425 23.10 10.43 15.90
C LYS A 425 22.94 10.66 14.40
N ILE A 426 22.16 11.66 14.04
CA ILE A 426 21.94 12.10 12.66
C ILE A 426 21.98 13.62 12.58
N SER A 427 22.24 14.19 11.39
CA SER A 427 22.22 15.62 11.21
C SER A 427 20.84 16.20 11.51
N GLY A 428 20.79 17.44 12.00
CA GLY A 428 19.52 18.11 12.31
C GLY A 428 18.62 18.27 11.10
N LEU A 429 19.18 18.56 9.91
CA LEU A 429 18.37 18.64 8.69
C LEU A 429 17.78 17.29 8.31
N PHE A 430 18.55 16.20 8.41
CA PHE A 430 18.00 14.88 8.11
C PHE A 430 16.93 14.46 9.12
N ASN A 431 17.07 14.82 10.39
CA ASN A 431 16.04 14.65 11.39
C ASN A 431 14.76 15.43 11.02
N ALA A 432 14.90 16.70 10.59
CA ALA A 432 13.75 17.50 10.19
C ALA A 432 13.01 16.91 8.97
N ILE A 433 13.74 16.33 7.99
CA ILE A 433 13.16 15.61 6.86
C ILE A 433 12.39 14.37 7.35
N GLN A 434 12.98 13.59 8.25
CA GLN A 434 12.34 12.39 8.82
C GLN A 434 11.08 12.73 9.63
N GLU A 435 11.11 13.79 10.41
CA GLU A 435 9.96 14.27 11.17
C GLU A 435 8.83 14.75 10.25
N GLU A 436 9.17 15.49 9.18
CA GLU A 436 8.18 15.94 8.20
C GLU A 436 7.53 14.77 7.49
N ARG A 437 8.34 13.77 7.10
CA ARG A 437 7.84 12.54 6.51
C ARG A 437 6.95 11.77 7.49
N GLY A 438 7.30 11.69 8.77
CA GLY A 438 6.48 11.08 9.81
C GLY A 438 5.12 11.76 10.00
N ARG A 439 5.06 13.12 9.88
CA ARG A 439 3.80 13.88 9.91
C ARG A 439 2.95 13.63 8.66
N GLU A 440 3.54 13.80 7.47
CA GLU A 440 2.79 13.72 6.20
C GLU A 440 2.30 12.31 5.91
N MET A 441 3.16 11.31 6.15
CA MET A 441 2.89 9.89 5.86
C MET A 441 2.33 9.12 7.05
N LEU A 442 1.81 9.81 8.07
CA LEU A 442 1.24 9.16 9.27
C LEU A 442 0.27 8.04 8.89
N ALA A 443 0.52 6.84 9.39
CA ALA A 443 -0.30 5.65 9.25
C ALA A 443 -0.55 5.20 7.79
N GLU A 444 0.40 5.47 6.89
CA GLU A 444 0.37 5.01 5.49
C GLU A 444 1.31 3.81 5.23
N GLY A 445 1.88 3.20 6.28
CA GLY A 445 2.66 1.97 6.17
C GLY A 445 4.05 2.16 5.55
N THR A 446 4.63 3.36 5.60
CA THR A 446 5.90 3.66 4.92
C THR A 446 7.12 3.59 5.83
N ARG A 447 6.95 3.75 7.15
CA ARG A 447 8.05 3.91 8.10
C ARG A 447 9.04 2.75 8.13
N LEU A 448 8.57 1.51 7.97
CA LEU A 448 9.45 0.34 7.89
C LEU A 448 10.44 0.45 6.72
N TYR A 449 9.96 0.86 5.56
CA TYR A 449 10.75 1.00 4.35
C TYR A 449 11.73 2.17 4.45
N ASP A 450 11.29 3.25 5.09
CA ASP A 450 12.13 4.41 5.37
C ASP A 450 13.29 4.06 6.29
N LEU A 451 13.04 3.34 7.39
CA LEU A 451 14.09 2.90 8.32
C LEU A 451 15.11 1.98 7.64
N LYS A 452 14.65 1.06 6.77
CA LYS A 452 15.53 0.21 5.96
C LYS A 452 16.44 1.07 5.07
N ARG A 453 15.84 1.97 4.25
CA ARG A 453 16.59 2.85 3.33
C ARG A 453 17.54 3.80 4.07
N TRP A 454 17.18 4.26 5.25
CA TRP A 454 18.03 5.12 6.07
C TRP A 454 19.13 4.35 6.79
N GLY A 455 19.08 3.03 6.81
CA GLY A 455 19.99 2.20 7.59
C GLY A 455 19.87 2.47 9.08
N GLN A 456 18.64 2.69 9.59
CA GLN A 456 18.38 3.06 10.97
C GLN A 456 17.65 1.96 11.73
N GLY A 457 17.93 1.93 13.04
CA GLY A 457 17.12 1.19 13.99
C GLY A 457 15.97 2.03 14.54
N PHE A 458 15.30 1.51 15.56
CA PHE A 458 14.30 2.25 16.31
C PHE A 458 14.20 1.79 17.75
N ARG A 459 13.58 2.61 18.59
CA ARG A 459 13.16 2.25 19.94
C ARG A 459 11.69 2.59 20.10
N ARG A 460 10.93 1.66 20.66
CA ARG A 460 9.52 1.89 20.96
C ARG A 460 9.34 2.96 22.04
N ASN A 461 8.27 3.74 21.89
CA ASN A 461 7.92 4.83 22.80
C ASN A 461 6.41 4.76 23.12
N VAL A 462 6.09 4.10 24.24
CA VAL A 462 4.69 3.87 24.66
C VAL A 462 3.94 5.19 24.81
N ASN A 463 2.72 5.24 24.30
CA ASN A 463 1.80 6.37 24.50
C ASN A 463 1.47 6.55 25.98
N THR A 464 2.03 7.59 26.59
CA THR A 464 1.97 7.80 28.04
C THR A 464 0.55 8.13 28.55
N SER A 465 -0.27 8.78 27.71
CA SER A 465 -1.65 9.14 28.07
C SER A 465 -2.60 7.92 28.05
N LEU A 466 -2.24 6.88 27.28
CA LEU A 466 -3.05 5.69 27.06
C LEU A 466 -2.35 4.41 27.54
N THR A 467 -1.32 4.52 28.39
CA THR A 467 -0.54 3.40 28.93
C THR A 467 -1.41 2.24 29.47
N PRO A 468 -2.51 2.48 30.21
CA PRO A 468 -3.36 1.39 30.71
C PRO A 468 -4.08 0.60 29.61
N LEU A 469 -4.10 1.13 28.37
CA LEU A 469 -4.76 0.53 27.22
C LEU A 469 -3.76 -0.13 26.24
N VAL A 470 -2.45 0.02 26.48
CA VAL A 470 -1.39 -0.58 25.63
C VAL A 470 -1.08 -1.99 26.10
N ASP A 471 -0.98 -2.92 25.16
CA ASP A 471 -0.56 -4.28 25.46
C ASP A 471 0.95 -4.35 25.72
N ASN A 472 1.35 -5.22 26.65
CA ASN A 472 2.75 -5.59 26.93
C ASN A 472 3.71 -4.40 27.20
N VAL A 473 3.26 -3.38 27.96
CA VAL A 473 4.00 -2.13 28.21
C VAL A 473 5.43 -2.36 28.71
N SER A 474 5.63 -3.29 29.64
CA SER A 474 6.97 -3.55 30.23
C SER A 474 7.99 -4.02 29.21
N TYR A 475 7.58 -4.85 28.26
CA TYR A 475 8.42 -5.28 27.15
C TYR A 475 8.74 -4.12 26.20
N LEU A 476 7.74 -3.32 25.87
CA LEU A 476 7.88 -2.23 24.90
C LEU A 476 8.83 -1.13 25.39
N GLN A 477 8.83 -0.83 26.68
CA GLN A 477 9.74 0.17 27.27
C GLN A 477 11.22 -0.18 27.09
N THR A 478 11.54 -1.47 26.93
CA THR A 478 12.90 -1.97 26.73
C THR A 478 13.21 -2.33 25.28
N MET A 479 12.18 -2.44 24.44
CA MET A 479 12.32 -2.90 23.07
C MET A 479 13.05 -1.88 22.19
N LYS A 480 14.15 -2.32 21.63
CA LYS A 480 14.98 -1.59 20.66
C LYS A 480 15.44 -2.53 19.57
N GLN A 481 15.41 -2.05 18.33
CA GLN A 481 16.01 -2.74 17.20
C GLN A 481 17.16 -1.92 16.63
N THR A 482 18.28 -2.59 16.41
CA THR A 482 19.47 -1.96 15.84
C THR A 482 19.38 -1.91 14.31
N ALA A 483 20.02 -0.91 13.73
CA ALA A 483 20.24 -0.85 12.29
C ALA A 483 20.87 -2.15 11.78
N GLY A 484 20.47 -2.57 10.57
CA GLY A 484 21.00 -3.79 9.94
C GLY A 484 20.50 -5.10 10.56
N SER A 485 19.55 -5.07 11.50
CA SER A 485 18.92 -6.32 11.96
C SER A 485 18.28 -7.06 10.78
N PRO A 486 18.60 -8.37 10.57
CA PRO A 486 18.05 -9.13 9.46
C PRO A 486 16.52 -9.26 9.54
N LYS A 487 15.93 -9.00 10.71
CA LYS A 487 14.49 -9.03 10.91
C LYS A 487 13.74 -7.81 10.35
N PHE A 488 14.44 -6.77 9.86
CA PHE A 488 13.79 -5.74 9.05
C PHE A 488 13.25 -6.27 7.72
N VAL A 489 13.74 -7.44 7.29
CA VAL A 489 13.22 -8.19 6.15
C VAL A 489 12.26 -9.25 6.68
N TRP A 490 11.06 -9.33 6.12
CA TRP A 490 10.07 -10.33 6.54
C TRP A 490 10.43 -11.74 6.05
N PRO A 491 10.00 -12.79 6.77
CA PRO A 491 10.26 -14.17 6.33
C PRO A 491 9.44 -14.51 5.08
N ILE A 492 10.00 -15.38 4.26
CA ILE A 492 9.23 -16.03 3.19
C ILE A 492 8.26 -17.04 3.83
N PRO A 493 6.99 -17.13 3.41
CA PRO A 493 6.06 -18.12 3.94
C PRO A 493 6.58 -19.54 3.81
N ASN A 494 6.40 -20.35 4.85
CA ASN A 494 6.84 -21.74 4.83
C ASN A 494 6.14 -22.55 3.73
N SER A 495 4.89 -22.22 3.40
CA SER A 495 4.15 -22.84 2.29
C SER A 495 4.87 -22.66 0.95
N GLU A 496 5.44 -21.48 0.69
CA GLU A 496 6.22 -21.24 -0.55
C GLU A 496 7.46 -22.13 -0.59
N LEU A 497 8.25 -22.16 0.48
CA LEU A 497 9.48 -22.97 0.55
C LEU A 497 9.21 -24.48 0.41
N THR A 498 8.06 -24.97 0.89
CA THR A 498 7.71 -26.39 0.83
C THR A 498 7.08 -26.81 -0.50
N GLN A 499 6.33 -25.91 -1.14
CA GLN A 499 5.60 -26.19 -2.39
C GLN A 499 6.39 -25.85 -3.64
N ASN A 500 7.39 -24.98 -3.54
CA ASN A 500 8.24 -24.56 -4.64
C ASN A 500 9.69 -24.99 -4.42
N PRO A 501 10.10 -26.18 -4.92
CA PRO A 501 11.44 -26.70 -4.72
C PRO A 501 12.53 -25.84 -5.39
N ASN A 502 12.16 -25.00 -6.33
CA ASN A 502 13.09 -24.12 -7.04
C ASN A 502 13.29 -22.78 -6.33
N PHE A 503 12.52 -22.48 -5.29
CA PHE A 503 12.50 -21.14 -4.66
C PHE A 503 13.89 -20.74 -4.15
N GLY A 504 14.60 -21.65 -3.51
CA GLY A 504 15.90 -21.39 -2.89
C GLY A 504 15.79 -21.22 -1.37
N SER A 505 16.48 -20.23 -0.81
CA SER A 505 16.62 -20.08 0.64
C SER A 505 15.63 -19.10 1.26
N GLN A 506 15.39 -19.29 2.57
CA GLN A 506 14.71 -18.36 3.45
C GLN A 506 15.53 -17.06 3.63
N ASN A 507 14.89 -15.98 4.04
CA ASN A 507 15.56 -14.74 4.43
C ASN A 507 16.38 -14.94 5.73
N GLN A 508 17.51 -14.25 5.80
CA GLN A 508 18.38 -14.27 6.98
C GLN A 508 17.60 -13.82 8.23
N GLY A 509 17.80 -14.49 9.36
CA GLY A 509 17.08 -14.22 10.62
C GLY A 509 15.88 -15.14 10.86
N TYR A 510 15.55 -16.00 9.89
CA TYR A 510 14.47 -17.00 9.96
C TYR A 510 14.94 -18.41 9.49
N LEU A 511 16.27 -18.57 9.37
CA LEU A 511 16.94 -19.83 9.05
C LEU A 511 16.89 -20.79 10.24
#